data_5aaa8c512dead6089e6ea31ce167089f
#
_entry.id   5aaa8c512dead6089e6ea31ce167089f
#
_cell.length_a   1.000
_cell.length_b   1.000
_cell.length_c   1.000
_cell.angle_alpha   90.00
_cell.angle_beta   90.00
_cell.angle_gamma   90.00
#
_symmetry.space_group_name_H-M   'P 1'
#
loop_
_entity.id
_entity.type
_entity.pdbx_description
1 polymer ?
#
loop_
_entity_poly.entity_id
_entity_poly.type
_entity_poly.pdbx_seq_one_letter_code
_entity_poly.pdbx_strand_id
1 'polypeptide(L)'
;CDRYECITDAFGISGEYHEYHFGPVVDSLGRKYASLNLAARGDFTVPDGKPFGKGGGNMSYNAPWRGWVYRSDRKGHFHPLASGFRSPCGIGMSPEDELFITDNQGDWVADCALYHVREGNFYGHPASLPARPDFTKEKVLSMNAEDFEKIRTSPAVWLVREEIANSPGSPIWDTTNGKFGPFKGQMFIGDQRQSNYFRSGVEKINGEYQGWCIDFLRGLESGPVKMSFDSQGRLWSAQVGRGWFSKGGKRTAIQYVEWDKKTTPFAIHSASLTKTGFSVRFTERIGKKVTPKVSSWGYHYYSTYGSPPVDQQELKVSNYQLSKDRKTVTFDVPLSKKKIYAITFTEQRNTEAEMLDFDTIYYTLNQTRPVREPRPGRNVGWSLAGSSWNRNDKNRPLPPVVAPLSADKCAIPAPKEATQLDSTQWTNPNWLLDKNGVMPRGKGNNSTVKAYGDARIHLEFRFDQSDNPDWKGQLYGNSGIFLMSGYEMQVVNSFQNPTFADGTCGSIYGQHPPRVNSSRKPGEWQSYDILMKAPVFSEKGNVDQPLRVTAFHNGILIHNDTWVYGEVGGPYKKHGKRPLMIQDHKGTGVSFRNLWIIEDFPYDLNLPAFRNTFPRSSASSI
;
A
#
# COMPACT_ATOMS: atom_id res chain seq x y z
N CYS A 1 11.41 -0.41 -35.59
CA CYS A 1 12.40 -0.17 -34.51
C CYS A 1 13.79 -0.21 -35.12
N ASP A 2 14.53 0.86 -34.94
CA ASP A 2 15.88 0.98 -35.49
C ASP A 2 16.96 0.64 -34.46
N ARG A 3 16.55 0.48 -33.17
CA ARG A 3 17.45 0.15 -32.09
C ARG A 3 16.73 -0.61 -30.96
N TYR A 4 17.40 -1.62 -30.44
CA TYR A 4 17.01 -2.34 -29.21
C TYR A 4 18.04 -2.06 -28.14
N GLU A 5 17.58 -1.82 -26.92
CA GLU A 5 18.41 -1.61 -25.74
C GLU A 5 17.99 -2.57 -24.65
N CYS A 6 18.93 -3.38 -24.16
CA CYS A 6 18.72 -4.23 -23.00
C CYS A 6 18.72 -3.35 -21.75
N ILE A 7 17.62 -3.35 -21.01
CA ILE A 7 17.49 -2.57 -19.77
C ILE A 7 18.09 -3.33 -18.59
N THR A 8 17.87 -4.64 -18.52
CA THR A 8 18.44 -5.53 -17.49
C THR A 8 18.35 -6.99 -17.96
N ASP A 9 19.35 -7.77 -17.61
CA ASP A 9 19.48 -9.21 -17.81
C ASP A 9 19.78 -9.97 -16.50
N ALA A 10 19.53 -9.30 -15.36
CA ALA A 10 19.90 -9.81 -14.03
C ALA A 10 19.02 -10.98 -13.53
N PHE A 11 17.98 -11.38 -14.26
CA PHE A 11 17.15 -12.53 -13.94
C PHE A 11 17.45 -13.74 -14.85
N GLY A 12 17.25 -14.95 -14.31
CA GLY A 12 17.55 -16.18 -15.05
C GLY A 12 16.44 -16.62 -16.01
N ILE A 13 16.83 -17.39 -17.01
CA ILE A 13 15.96 -18.07 -17.97
C ILE A 13 16.44 -19.53 -18.08
N SER A 14 15.54 -20.51 -17.87
CA SER A 14 15.86 -21.92 -18.03
C SER A 14 15.53 -22.46 -19.43
N GLY A 15 14.78 -21.67 -20.24
CA GLY A 15 14.27 -22.09 -21.54
C GLY A 15 12.93 -22.82 -21.47
N GLU A 16 12.31 -22.92 -20.28
CA GLU A 16 10.98 -23.46 -20.12
C GLU A 16 9.94 -22.44 -20.63
N TYR A 17 8.97 -22.89 -21.45
CA TYR A 17 8.06 -22.01 -22.21
C TYR A 17 7.15 -21.13 -21.33
N HIS A 18 6.90 -21.52 -20.10
CA HIS A 18 6.01 -20.78 -19.18
C HIS A 18 6.73 -19.68 -18.38
N GLU A 19 8.02 -19.54 -18.53
CA GLU A 19 8.81 -18.49 -17.89
C GLU A 19 8.58 -17.14 -18.54
N TYR A 20 7.32 -16.71 -18.63
CA TYR A 20 6.95 -15.41 -19.17
C TYR A 20 7.54 -14.27 -18.34
N HIS A 21 7.64 -13.12 -19.02
CA HIS A 21 8.02 -11.85 -18.46
C HIS A 21 6.98 -10.81 -18.86
N PHE A 22 6.26 -10.25 -17.90
CA PHE A 22 5.22 -9.25 -18.15
C PHE A 22 5.61 -7.88 -17.62
N GLY A 23 5.26 -6.85 -18.37
CA GLY A 23 5.60 -5.46 -18.14
C GLY A 23 6.38 -4.89 -19.34
N PRO A 24 7.15 -3.82 -19.15
CA PRO A 24 7.18 -3.03 -17.93
C PRO A 24 5.95 -2.10 -17.79
N VAL A 25 5.59 -1.79 -16.55
CA VAL A 25 4.83 -0.59 -16.20
C VAL A 25 5.78 0.43 -15.58
N VAL A 26 5.44 1.71 -15.67
CA VAL A 26 6.33 2.79 -15.27
C VAL A 26 5.62 3.68 -14.25
N ASP A 27 6.30 3.98 -13.16
CA ASP A 27 5.79 4.94 -12.17
C ASP A 27 6.11 6.39 -12.57
N SER A 28 5.58 7.34 -11.81
CA SER A 28 5.81 8.77 -12.02
C SER A 28 7.30 9.18 -11.95
N LEU A 29 8.13 8.34 -11.30
CA LEU A 29 9.59 8.52 -11.21
C LEU A 29 10.35 7.95 -12.42
N GLY A 30 9.65 7.31 -13.36
CA GLY A 30 10.24 6.64 -14.51
C GLY A 30 10.97 5.33 -14.17
N ARG A 31 10.68 4.73 -13.00
CA ARG A 31 11.14 3.39 -12.65
C ARG A 31 10.25 2.37 -13.34
N LYS A 32 10.85 1.28 -13.81
CA LYS A 32 10.15 0.23 -14.54
C LYS A 32 9.91 -0.95 -13.63
N TYR A 33 8.72 -1.53 -13.69
CA TYR A 33 8.33 -2.70 -12.91
C TYR A 33 7.87 -3.81 -13.83
N ALA A 34 8.29 -5.04 -13.53
CA ALA A 34 7.91 -6.20 -14.31
C ALA A 34 7.80 -7.44 -13.43
N SER A 35 7.09 -8.45 -13.92
CA SER A 35 6.85 -9.72 -13.23
C SER A 35 7.43 -10.88 -14.00
N LEU A 36 7.89 -11.91 -13.28
CA LEU A 36 8.56 -13.09 -13.79
C LEU A 36 7.78 -14.34 -13.36
N ASN A 37 7.22 -15.07 -14.32
CA ASN A 37 6.51 -16.32 -14.04
C ASN A 37 7.46 -17.43 -13.60
N LEU A 38 6.94 -18.37 -12.81
CA LEU A 38 7.58 -19.66 -12.57
C LEU A 38 7.54 -20.53 -13.84
N ALA A 39 8.40 -21.53 -13.91
CA ALA A 39 8.38 -22.55 -14.94
C ALA A 39 7.22 -23.54 -14.71
N ALA A 40 6.61 -24.07 -15.76
CA ALA A 40 5.56 -25.08 -15.64
C ALA A 40 6.09 -26.46 -15.24
N ARG A 41 7.40 -26.69 -15.40
CA ARG A 41 8.08 -27.97 -15.08
C ARG A 41 9.48 -27.67 -14.60
N GLY A 42 9.99 -28.53 -13.72
CA GLY A 42 11.38 -28.46 -13.28
C GLY A 42 11.63 -29.22 -11.99
N ASP A 43 12.82 -29.06 -11.45
CA ASP A 43 13.37 -29.91 -10.38
C ASP A 43 13.00 -29.38 -8.98
N PHE A 44 12.58 -28.12 -8.87
CA PHE A 44 12.22 -27.55 -7.57
C PHE A 44 10.74 -27.19 -7.51
N THR A 45 9.94 -28.14 -7.03
CA THR A 45 8.52 -27.96 -6.68
C THR A 45 8.34 -28.08 -5.18
N VAL A 46 7.29 -27.49 -4.63
CA VAL A 46 7.01 -27.50 -3.19
C VAL A 46 5.66 -28.17 -2.94
N PRO A 47 5.66 -29.48 -2.63
CA PRO A 47 4.45 -30.20 -2.25
C PRO A 47 4.07 -29.88 -0.79
N ASP A 48 2.80 -30.03 -0.43
CA ASP A 48 2.31 -29.94 0.95
C ASP A 48 2.06 -31.31 1.62
N GLY A 49 2.62 -32.37 1.04
CA GLY A 49 2.41 -33.76 1.49
C GLY A 49 1.09 -34.37 1.02
N LYS A 50 0.27 -33.66 0.26
CA LYS A 50 -0.96 -34.18 -0.34
C LYS A 50 -0.72 -34.68 -1.77
N PRO A 51 -1.40 -35.74 -2.22
CA PRO A 51 -1.25 -36.19 -3.59
C PRO A 51 -1.71 -35.09 -4.56
N PHE A 52 -0.92 -34.86 -5.59
CA PHE A 52 -1.26 -33.89 -6.64
C PHE A 52 -2.59 -34.26 -7.30
N GLY A 53 -3.50 -33.31 -7.39
CA GLY A 53 -4.76 -33.50 -8.12
C GLY A 53 -4.49 -33.84 -9.59
N LYS A 54 -5.33 -34.67 -10.20
CA LYS A 54 -5.25 -34.98 -11.63
C LYS A 54 -5.40 -33.68 -12.44
N GLY A 55 -4.35 -33.24 -13.13
CA GLY A 55 -4.50 -32.25 -14.18
C GLY A 55 -3.63 -31.00 -14.17
N GLY A 56 -2.69 -30.82 -13.27
CA GLY A 56 -1.77 -29.68 -13.31
C GLY A 56 -0.42 -30.01 -12.68
N GLY A 57 0.68 -29.79 -13.43
CA GLY A 57 2.01 -29.85 -12.86
C GLY A 57 2.21 -28.70 -11.87
N ASN A 58 2.93 -28.97 -10.78
CA ASN A 58 3.36 -27.92 -9.88
C ASN A 58 4.35 -27.01 -10.58
N MET A 59 4.18 -25.71 -10.38
CA MET A 59 5.14 -24.75 -10.89
C MET A 59 6.47 -24.89 -10.19
N SER A 60 7.55 -24.63 -10.92
CA SER A 60 8.92 -24.88 -10.50
C SER A 60 9.80 -23.64 -10.56
N TYR A 61 10.79 -23.59 -9.68
CA TYR A 61 11.85 -22.59 -9.68
C TYR A 61 13.08 -23.15 -10.37
N ASN A 62 13.26 -22.83 -11.65
CA ASN A 62 14.35 -23.34 -12.47
C ASN A 62 15.49 -22.33 -12.69
N ALA A 63 15.20 -21.06 -12.50
CA ALA A 63 16.16 -19.99 -12.76
C ALA A 63 15.98 -18.85 -11.73
N PRO A 64 17.03 -18.04 -11.47
CA PRO A 64 16.98 -16.96 -10.50
C PRO A 64 15.84 -15.98 -10.73
N TRP A 65 15.21 -15.54 -9.63
CA TRP A 65 14.15 -14.53 -9.57
C TRP A 65 12.83 -14.93 -10.23
N ARG A 66 12.61 -16.17 -10.62
CA ARG A 66 11.30 -16.64 -11.10
C ARG A 66 10.28 -16.68 -9.96
N GLY A 67 9.04 -16.29 -10.25
CA GLY A 67 7.98 -16.07 -9.28
C GLY A 67 8.13 -14.75 -8.48
N TRP A 68 8.85 -13.78 -9.06
CA TRP A 68 9.12 -12.49 -8.45
C TRP A 68 8.60 -11.32 -9.29
N VAL A 69 8.43 -10.21 -8.61
CA VAL A 69 8.29 -8.88 -9.20
C VAL A 69 9.55 -8.10 -8.89
N TYR A 70 10.05 -7.39 -9.87
CA TYR A 70 11.22 -6.54 -9.71
C TYR A 70 10.95 -5.11 -10.18
N ARG A 71 11.79 -4.21 -9.74
CA ARG A 71 11.88 -2.83 -10.18
C ARG A 71 13.24 -2.61 -10.83
N SER A 72 13.27 -1.88 -11.95
CA SER A 72 14.49 -1.38 -12.55
C SER A 72 14.49 0.14 -12.57
N ASP A 73 15.61 0.74 -12.20
CA ASP A 73 15.78 2.19 -12.32
C ASP A 73 16.07 2.59 -13.78
N ARG A 74 16.30 3.88 -14.03
CA ARG A 74 16.62 4.40 -15.39
C ARG A 74 17.96 3.89 -15.93
N LYS A 75 18.85 3.39 -15.07
CA LYS A 75 20.17 2.85 -15.44
C LYS A 75 20.14 1.32 -15.63
N GLY A 76 18.99 0.69 -15.44
CA GLY A 76 18.84 -0.75 -15.58
C GLY A 76 19.21 -1.57 -14.34
N HIS A 77 19.48 -0.94 -13.18
CA HIS A 77 19.75 -1.70 -11.96
C HIS A 77 18.51 -2.50 -11.55
N PHE A 78 18.72 -3.79 -11.35
CA PHE A 78 17.69 -4.74 -10.95
C PHE A 78 17.49 -4.72 -9.43
N HIS A 79 16.23 -4.54 -9.00
CA HIS A 79 15.82 -4.59 -7.59
C HIS A 79 14.68 -5.59 -7.43
N PRO A 80 14.92 -6.77 -6.86
CA PRO A 80 13.85 -7.70 -6.54
C PRO A 80 12.93 -7.06 -5.49
N LEU A 81 11.64 -7.05 -5.76
CA LEU A 81 10.68 -6.29 -4.96
C LEU A 81 9.85 -7.20 -4.05
N ALA A 82 9.26 -8.27 -4.60
CA ALA A 82 8.36 -9.15 -3.89
C ALA A 82 8.32 -10.53 -4.55
N SER A 83 8.06 -11.57 -3.74
CA SER A 83 8.07 -12.97 -4.15
C SER A 83 6.70 -13.63 -3.96
N GLY A 84 6.55 -14.86 -4.41
CA GLY A 84 5.37 -15.67 -4.14
C GLY A 84 4.33 -15.64 -5.25
N PHE A 85 4.69 -15.19 -6.44
CA PHE A 85 3.81 -15.22 -7.61
C PHE A 85 3.98 -16.52 -8.40
N ARG A 86 2.86 -17.03 -8.89
CA ARG A 86 2.83 -18.25 -9.72
C ARG A 86 2.97 -17.93 -11.20
N SER A 87 1.98 -17.27 -11.72
CA SER A 87 1.87 -16.88 -13.14
C SER A 87 1.28 -15.46 -13.23
N PRO A 88 2.05 -14.45 -12.81
CA PRO A 88 1.59 -13.06 -12.72
C PRO A 88 1.49 -12.44 -14.10
N CYS A 89 0.36 -12.67 -14.80
CA CYS A 89 0.16 -12.28 -16.20
C CYS A 89 -0.19 -10.81 -16.39
N GLY A 90 -0.76 -10.16 -15.37
CA GLY A 90 -1.13 -8.75 -15.45
C GLY A 90 -0.36 -7.90 -14.46
N ILE A 91 0.17 -6.78 -14.94
CA ILE A 91 0.84 -5.78 -14.11
C ILE A 91 0.32 -4.40 -14.45
N GLY A 92 -0.04 -3.59 -13.45
CA GLY A 92 -0.54 -2.24 -13.61
C GLY A 92 -0.07 -1.31 -12.51
N MET A 93 0.14 -0.04 -12.85
CA MET A 93 0.48 1.03 -11.92
C MET A 93 -0.73 1.94 -11.77
N SER A 94 -1.16 2.17 -10.52
CA SER A 94 -2.25 3.11 -10.26
C SER A 94 -1.82 4.56 -10.51
N PRO A 95 -2.78 5.49 -10.65
CA PRO A 95 -2.45 6.92 -10.73
C PRO A 95 -1.69 7.46 -9.51
N GLU A 96 -1.76 6.76 -8.36
CA GLU A 96 -1.08 7.08 -7.10
C GLU A 96 0.26 6.32 -6.93
N ASP A 97 0.81 5.75 -8.02
CA ASP A 97 2.04 4.95 -8.03
C ASP A 97 1.99 3.67 -7.15
N GLU A 98 0.80 3.13 -6.92
CA GLU A 98 0.64 1.83 -6.25
C GLU A 98 0.65 0.70 -7.29
N LEU A 99 1.47 -0.32 -7.07
CA LEU A 99 1.65 -1.43 -8.00
C LEU A 99 0.65 -2.55 -7.73
N PHE A 100 -0.07 -2.96 -8.76
CA PHE A 100 -0.99 -4.09 -8.70
C PHE A 100 -0.63 -5.17 -9.72
N ILE A 101 -0.87 -6.42 -9.33
CA ILE A 101 -0.61 -7.59 -10.17
C ILE A 101 -1.80 -8.54 -10.12
N THR A 102 -2.18 -9.06 -11.28
CA THR A 102 -3.07 -10.21 -11.36
C THR A 102 -2.25 -11.50 -11.46
N ASP A 103 -2.66 -12.53 -10.76
CA ASP A 103 -2.04 -13.86 -10.81
C ASP A 103 -3.09 -14.92 -11.12
N ASN A 104 -2.71 -15.92 -11.91
CA ASN A 104 -3.60 -16.98 -12.34
C ASN A 104 -3.74 -18.05 -11.26
N GLN A 105 -4.96 -18.62 -11.15
CA GLN A 105 -5.23 -19.80 -10.34
C GLN A 105 -4.26 -20.94 -10.67
N GLY A 106 -3.89 -21.70 -9.65
CA GLY A 106 -3.07 -22.90 -9.79
C GLY A 106 -2.64 -23.45 -8.44
N ASP A 107 -1.54 -24.19 -8.44
CA ASP A 107 -0.89 -24.63 -7.20
C ASP A 107 -0.50 -23.44 -6.33
N TRP A 108 -0.81 -23.51 -5.04
CA TRP A 108 -0.62 -22.44 -4.06
C TRP A 108 -1.39 -21.13 -4.33
N VAL A 109 -2.15 -21.06 -5.41
CA VAL A 109 -3.01 -19.91 -5.76
C VAL A 109 -4.44 -20.43 -5.94
N ALA A 110 -5.22 -20.27 -4.90
CA ALA A 110 -6.56 -20.87 -4.76
C ALA A 110 -7.53 -20.50 -5.88
N ASP A 111 -7.53 -19.24 -6.30
CA ASP A 111 -8.29 -18.68 -7.40
C ASP A 111 -7.50 -17.55 -8.05
N CYS A 112 -7.94 -17.01 -9.19
CA CYS A 112 -7.33 -15.82 -9.76
C CYS A 112 -7.36 -14.67 -8.76
N ALA A 113 -6.30 -13.88 -8.72
CA ALA A 113 -6.11 -12.90 -7.67
C ALA A 113 -5.60 -11.56 -8.21
N LEU A 114 -6.05 -10.46 -7.59
CA LEU A 114 -5.44 -9.14 -7.72
C LEU A 114 -4.68 -8.82 -6.44
N TYR A 115 -3.37 -8.64 -6.54
CA TYR A 115 -2.50 -8.30 -5.43
C TYR A 115 -2.09 -6.83 -5.47
N HIS A 116 -2.07 -6.17 -4.32
CA HIS A 116 -1.32 -4.93 -4.12
C HIS A 116 0.10 -5.29 -3.72
N VAL A 117 1.10 -4.89 -4.50
CA VAL A 117 2.49 -5.31 -4.32
C VAL A 117 3.23 -4.37 -3.38
N ARG A 118 3.81 -4.94 -2.31
CA ARG A 118 4.69 -4.23 -1.37
C ARG A 118 6.06 -4.88 -1.34
N GLU A 119 7.08 -4.07 -1.23
CA GLU A 119 8.47 -4.51 -1.14
C GLU A 119 8.67 -5.45 0.06
N GLY A 120 9.38 -6.56 -0.17
CA GLY A 120 9.69 -7.57 0.84
C GLY A 120 8.58 -8.58 1.12
N ASN A 121 7.36 -8.39 0.60
CA ASN A 121 6.25 -9.29 0.86
C ASN A 121 6.34 -10.59 0.04
N PHE A 122 5.71 -11.64 0.60
CA PHE A 122 5.51 -12.93 -0.03
C PHE A 122 4.03 -13.15 -0.34
N TYR A 123 3.68 -13.53 -1.59
CA TYR A 123 2.30 -13.59 -2.08
C TYR A 123 1.74 -15.01 -2.24
N GLY A 124 2.50 -16.03 -1.81
CA GLY A 124 1.95 -17.35 -1.52
C GLY A 124 2.59 -18.51 -2.27
N HIS A 125 3.23 -18.35 -3.43
CA HIS A 125 3.83 -19.50 -4.11
C HIS A 125 5.25 -19.80 -3.58
N PRO A 126 5.45 -20.89 -2.80
CA PRO A 126 6.70 -21.10 -2.06
C PRO A 126 7.91 -21.43 -2.94
N ALA A 127 7.71 -21.90 -4.18
CA ALA A 127 8.83 -22.18 -5.08
C ALA A 127 9.69 -20.95 -5.41
N SER A 128 9.17 -19.73 -5.22
CA SER A 128 9.92 -18.48 -5.43
C SER A 128 10.84 -18.09 -4.27
N LEU A 129 10.66 -18.69 -3.09
CA LEU A 129 11.39 -18.31 -1.86
C LEU A 129 12.90 -18.57 -1.91
N PRO A 130 13.44 -19.59 -2.60
CA PRO A 130 14.89 -19.81 -2.63
C PRO A 130 15.74 -18.68 -3.21
N ALA A 131 15.12 -17.70 -3.87
CA ALA A 131 15.81 -16.47 -4.27
C ALA A 131 16.01 -15.48 -3.11
N ARG A 132 15.35 -15.68 -1.98
CA ARG A 132 15.55 -14.85 -0.78
C ARG A 132 16.74 -15.35 0.02
N PRO A 133 17.60 -14.46 0.56
CA PRO A 133 18.78 -14.86 1.33
C PRO A 133 18.46 -15.69 2.59
N ASP A 134 17.28 -15.50 3.17
CA ASP A 134 16.81 -16.16 4.40
C ASP A 134 16.13 -17.52 4.16
N PHE A 135 16.01 -17.96 2.89
CA PHE A 135 15.37 -19.23 2.51
C PHE A 135 16.28 -20.05 1.60
N THR A 136 16.72 -21.22 2.07
CA THR A 136 17.33 -22.24 1.20
C THR A 136 16.26 -23.17 0.64
N LYS A 137 16.59 -23.96 -0.40
CA LYS A 137 15.69 -24.98 -0.93
C LYS A 137 15.28 -26.00 0.14
N GLU A 138 16.23 -26.44 0.95
CA GLU A 138 16.04 -27.40 2.04
C GLU A 138 15.08 -26.82 3.10
N LYS A 139 15.27 -25.56 3.50
CA LYS A 139 14.38 -24.88 4.43
C LYS A 139 12.96 -24.80 3.88
N VAL A 140 12.79 -24.39 2.62
CA VAL A 140 11.46 -24.31 1.99
C VAL A 140 10.78 -25.68 1.95
N LEU A 141 11.52 -26.75 1.62
CA LEU A 141 10.99 -28.12 1.60
C LEU A 141 10.65 -28.67 3.00
N SER A 142 11.24 -28.12 4.06
CA SER A 142 10.90 -28.49 5.45
C SER A 142 9.66 -27.79 6.00
N MET A 143 9.16 -26.74 5.33
CA MET A 143 7.98 -25.97 5.72
C MET A 143 6.69 -26.61 5.18
N ASN A 144 5.60 -26.39 5.88
CA ASN A 144 4.27 -26.82 5.48
C ASN A 144 3.36 -25.63 5.10
N ALA A 145 2.13 -25.89 4.68
CA ALA A 145 1.18 -24.88 4.24
C ALA A 145 0.86 -23.84 5.35
N GLU A 146 0.82 -24.25 6.61
CA GLU A 146 0.55 -23.36 7.74
C GLU A 146 1.72 -22.38 7.97
N ASP A 147 2.96 -22.83 7.76
CA ASP A 147 4.14 -21.98 7.88
C ASP A 147 4.18 -20.92 6.78
N PHE A 148 3.84 -21.31 5.54
CA PHE A 148 3.72 -20.34 4.44
C PHE A 148 2.56 -19.39 4.64
N GLU A 149 1.41 -19.85 5.18
CA GLU A 149 0.25 -19.01 5.48
C GLU A 149 0.58 -17.88 6.49
N LYS A 150 1.47 -18.14 7.47
CA LYS A 150 1.91 -17.14 8.47
C LYS A 150 2.65 -15.97 7.84
N ILE A 151 3.36 -16.19 6.72
CA ILE A 151 4.17 -15.16 6.05
C ILE A 151 3.51 -14.62 4.77
N ARG A 152 2.42 -15.23 4.34
CA ARG A 152 1.73 -14.88 3.10
C ARG A 152 0.91 -13.60 3.23
N THR A 153 1.00 -12.74 2.22
CA THR A 153 0.10 -11.61 2.02
C THR A 153 -1.12 -12.04 1.22
N SER A 154 -2.31 -11.78 1.74
CA SER A 154 -3.58 -12.11 1.06
C SER A 154 -3.80 -11.23 -0.17
N PRO A 155 -4.54 -11.72 -1.19
CA PRO A 155 -4.97 -10.88 -2.32
C PRO A 155 -5.81 -9.70 -1.85
N ALA A 156 -5.68 -8.57 -2.53
CA ALA A 156 -6.61 -7.45 -2.35
C ALA A 156 -8.00 -7.80 -2.85
N VAL A 157 -8.09 -8.53 -3.97
CA VAL A 157 -9.36 -9.00 -4.53
C VAL A 157 -9.18 -10.40 -5.11
N TRP A 158 -10.04 -11.33 -4.72
CA TRP A 158 -10.22 -12.59 -5.41
C TRP A 158 -11.09 -12.39 -6.65
N LEU A 159 -10.61 -12.83 -7.80
CA LEU A 159 -11.28 -12.71 -9.10
C LEU A 159 -12.00 -14.02 -9.43
N VAL A 160 -13.16 -14.19 -8.84
CA VAL A 160 -13.92 -15.45 -8.78
C VAL A 160 -13.95 -16.18 -10.13
N ARG A 161 -13.42 -17.40 -10.14
CA ARG A 161 -13.25 -18.22 -11.33
C ARG A 161 -14.58 -18.51 -12.02
N GLU A 162 -14.54 -18.57 -13.36
CA GLU A 162 -15.67 -18.77 -14.29
C GLU A 162 -16.70 -17.64 -14.26
N GLU A 163 -16.87 -16.95 -13.13
CA GLU A 163 -17.78 -15.80 -13.01
C GLU A 163 -17.14 -14.51 -13.49
N ILE A 164 -15.90 -14.23 -13.07
CA ILE A 164 -15.17 -13.00 -13.36
C ILE A 164 -13.96 -13.26 -14.25
N ALA A 165 -13.06 -14.15 -13.82
CA ALA A 165 -11.78 -14.37 -14.51
C ALA A 165 -11.31 -15.82 -14.46
N ASN A 166 -10.47 -16.19 -15.43
CA ASN A 166 -9.69 -17.43 -15.44
C ASN A 166 -8.24 -17.19 -15.83
N SER A 167 -7.98 -16.11 -16.56
CA SER A 167 -6.64 -15.71 -17.01
C SER A 167 -6.61 -14.19 -17.14
N PRO A 168 -6.60 -13.47 -16.00
CA PRO A 168 -6.71 -12.01 -15.97
C PRO A 168 -5.45 -11.34 -16.50
N GLY A 169 -5.64 -10.34 -17.34
CA GLY A 169 -4.60 -9.48 -17.89
C GLY A 169 -4.24 -8.29 -16.98
N SER A 170 -3.59 -7.30 -17.57
CA SER A 170 -3.11 -6.12 -16.83
C SER A 170 -4.25 -5.21 -16.41
N PRO A 171 -4.30 -4.78 -15.12
CA PRO A 171 -5.22 -3.76 -14.68
C PRO A 171 -4.82 -2.38 -15.23
N ILE A 172 -5.80 -1.63 -15.68
CA ILE A 172 -5.64 -0.21 -16.07
C ILE A 172 -6.75 0.62 -15.40
N TRP A 173 -6.48 1.89 -15.17
CA TRP A 173 -7.43 2.79 -14.52
C TRP A 173 -8.10 3.72 -15.52
N ASP A 174 -9.40 3.96 -15.34
CA ASP A 174 -10.09 5.01 -16.09
C ASP A 174 -9.63 6.39 -15.62
N THR A 175 -8.64 6.93 -16.31
CA THR A 175 -8.13 8.30 -16.14
C THR A 175 -8.66 9.25 -17.21
N THR A 176 -9.72 8.88 -17.94
CA THR A 176 -10.28 9.66 -19.06
C THR A 176 -11.05 10.91 -18.62
N ASN A 177 -11.16 11.16 -17.30
CA ASN A 177 -11.95 12.25 -16.73
C ASN A 177 -13.45 12.21 -17.12
N GLY A 178 -14.01 11.00 -17.19
CA GLY A 178 -15.42 10.77 -17.48
C GLY A 178 -15.76 10.66 -18.96
N LYS A 179 -14.77 10.63 -19.85
CA LYS A 179 -15.03 10.41 -21.29
C LYS A 179 -15.46 8.97 -21.61
N PHE A 180 -15.11 8.01 -20.75
CA PHE A 180 -15.51 6.60 -20.88
C PHE A 180 -16.81 6.26 -20.14
N GLY A 181 -17.41 7.20 -19.42
CA GLY A 181 -18.65 7.01 -18.69
C GLY A 181 -18.53 7.24 -17.18
N PRO A 182 -19.45 6.67 -16.38
CA PRO A 182 -19.55 6.97 -14.95
C PRO A 182 -18.53 6.21 -14.07
N PHE A 183 -17.48 5.63 -14.63
CA PHE A 183 -16.56 4.71 -13.92
C PHE A 183 -15.17 5.31 -13.66
N LYS A 184 -15.04 6.63 -13.70
CA LYS A 184 -13.78 7.35 -13.45
C LYS A 184 -13.05 6.82 -12.20
N GLY A 185 -11.75 6.52 -12.37
CA GLY A 185 -10.88 6.06 -11.30
C GLY A 185 -11.00 4.57 -10.97
N GLN A 186 -11.91 3.83 -11.59
CA GLN A 186 -12.00 2.38 -11.43
C GLN A 186 -10.97 1.63 -12.27
N MET A 187 -10.59 0.44 -11.82
CA MET A 187 -9.78 -0.49 -12.60
C MET A 187 -10.64 -1.23 -13.62
N PHE A 188 -10.10 -1.37 -14.82
CA PHE A 188 -10.59 -2.27 -15.86
C PHE A 188 -9.55 -3.35 -16.10
N ILE A 189 -9.99 -4.58 -16.18
CA ILE A 189 -9.14 -5.75 -16.39
C ILE A 189 -9.82 -6.63 -17.45
N GLY A 190 -9.04 -7.09 -18.41
CA GLY A 190 -9.52 -8.05 -19.40
C GLY A 190 -9.17 -9.46 -18.99
N ASP A 191 -10.03 -10.43 -19.28
CA ASP A 191 -9.72 -11.85 -19.08
C ASP A 191 -9.58 -12.59 -20.40
N GLN A 192 -8.41 -13.17 -20.62
CA GLN A 192 -8.08 -13.85 -21.86
C GLN A 192 -8.98 -15.07 -22.13
N ARG A 193 -9.30 -15.85 -21.09
CA ARG A 193 -10.12 -17.05 -21.22
C ARG A 193 -11.60 -16.73 -21.38
N GLN A 194 -12.14 -15.79 -20.56
CA GLN A 194 -13.55 -15.43 -20.54
C GLN A 194 -13.96 -14.56 -21.74
N SER A 195 -12.97 -13.88 -22.39
CA SER A 195 -13.23 -12.88 -23.44
C SER A 195 -14.18 -11.79 -22.96
N ASN A 196 -13.86 -11.23 -21.79
CA ASN A 196 -14.63 -10.18 -21.15
C ASN A 196 -13.75 -9.05 -20.66
N TYR A 197 -14.38 -7.95 -20.30
CA TYR A 197 -13.83 -6.95 -19.37
C TYR A 197 -14.61 -7.01 -18.07
N PHE A 198 -13.91 -6.88 -16.97
CA PHE A 198 -14.51 -6.70 -15.66
C PHE A 198 -13.91 -5.47 -14.97
N ARG A 199 -14.63 -4.93 -14.00
CA ARG A 199 -14.20 -3.79 -13.19
C ARG A 199 -13.81 -4.25 -11.80
N SER A 200 -12.85 -3.54 -11.23
CA SER A 200 -12.45 -3.72 -9.83
C SER A 200 -12.22 -2.38 -9.16
N GLY A 201 -12.41 -2.36 -7.87
CA GLY A 201 -12.07 -1.23 -7.02
C GLY A 201 -11.55 -1.71 -5.68
N VAL A 202 -10.66 -0.93 -5.09
CA VAL A 202 -10.05 -1.26 -3.81
C VAL A 202 -10.22 -0.12 -2.83
N GLU A 203 -10.28 -0.47 -1.55
CA GLU A 203 -10.24 0.47 -0.43
C GLU A 203 -9.18 0.03 0.59
N LYS A 204 -8.58 0.98 1.27
CA LYS A 204 -7.53 0.72 2.26
C LYS A 204 -8.14 0.64 3.65
N ILE A 205 -8.13 -0.55 4.26
CA ILE A 205 -8.64 -0.80 5.62
C ILE A 205 -7.46 -1.26 6.48
N ASN A 206 -7.20 -0.56 7.58
CA ASN A 206 -6.08 -0.85 8.48
C ASN A 206 -4.71 -0.97 7.75
N GLY A 207 -4.50 -0.13 6.72
CA GLY A 207 -3.25 -0.13 5.94
C GLY A 207 -3.15 -1.20 4.85
N GLU A 208 -4.14 -2.07 4.71
CA GLU A 208 -4.20 -3.12 3.67
C GLU A 208 -5.27 -2.80 2.63
N TYR A 209 -4.98 -3.08 1.37
CA TYR A 209 -5.97 -2.99 0.30
C TYR A 209 -6.83 -4.25 0.27
N GLN A 210 -8.12 -4.04 0.15
CA GLN A 210 -9.15 -5.04 -0.13
C GLN A 210 -10.21 -4.40 -1.01
N GLY A 211 -11.10 -5.19 -1.61
CA GLY A 211 -12.09 -4.56 -2.47
C GLY A 211 -12.96 -5.54 -3.22
N TRP A 212 -13.44 -5.10 -4.35
CA TRP A 212 -14.50 -5.77 -5.11
C TRP A 212 -14.13 -5.94 -6.57
N CYS A 213 -14.79 -6.91 -7.22
CA CYS A 213 -14.83 -7.05 -8.67
C CYS A 213 -16.27 -7.33 -9.14
N ILE A 214 -16.56 -6.93 -10.38
CA ILE A 214 -17.83 -7.14 -11.05
C ILE A 214 -17.60 -7.20 -12.56
N ASP A 215 -18.33 -8.05 -13.26
CA ASP A 215 -18.28 -8.11 -14.72
C ASP A 215 -18.72 -6.78 -15.35
N PHE A 216 -18.26 -6.50 -16.56
CA PHE A 216 -18.57 -5.25 -17.25
C PHE A 216 -19.03 -5.46 -18.68
N LEU A 217 -18.34 -6.29 -19.44
CA LEU A 217 -18.68 -6.56 -20.84
C LEU A 217 -18.22 -7.96 -21.22
N ARG A 218 -19.11 -8.74 -21.81
CA ARG A 218 -18.82 -10.08 -22.34
C ARG A 218 -18.95 -10.12 -23.87
N GLY A 219 -18.49 -11.20 -24.47
CA GLY A 219 -18.69 -11.46 -25.90
C GLY A 219 -17.64 -10.79 -26.80
N LEU A 220 -16.44 -10.52 -26.29
CA LEU A 220 -15.33 -10.09 -27.14
C LEU A 220 -14.93 -11.20 -28.13
N GLU A 221 -14.37 -10.80 -29.26
CA GLU A 221 -13.99 -11.73 -30.35
C GLU A 221 -12.87 -12.68 -29.97
N SER A 222 -11.99 -12.27 -29.03
CA SER A 222 -10.91 -13.08 -28.48
C SER A 222 -10.60 -12.61 -27.05
N GLY A 223 -9.54 -13.13 -26.43
CA GLY A 223 -9.17 -12.84 -25.06
C GLY A 223 -8.32 -11.58 -24.92
N PRO A 224 -8.78 -10.52 -24.25
CA PRO A 224 -7.98 -9.31 -24.02
C PRO A 224 -6.84 -9.58 -23.05
N VAL A 225 -5.61 -9.23 -23.44
CA VAL A 225 -4.38 -9.33 -22.63
C VAL A 225 -3.76 -7.98 -22.32
N LYS A 226 -3.91 -7.03 -23.23
CA LYS A 226 -3.46 -5.64 -23.03
C LYS A 226 -4.55 -4.68 -23.43
N MET A 227 -4.70 -3.63 -22.61
CA MET A 227 -5.71 -2.59 -22.82
C MET A 227 -5.07 -1.21 -22.68
N SER A 228 -5.69 -0.22 -23.30
CA SER A 228 -5.29 1.18 -23.19
C SER A 228 -6.47 2.10 -23.47
N PHE A 229 -6.57 3.19 -22.73
CA PHE A 229 -7.47 4.28 -23.06
C PHE A 229 -6.80 5.24 -24.05
N ASP A 230 -7.54 5.67 -25.07
CA ASP A 230 -7.08 6.73 -25.95
C ASP A 230 -7.53 8.13 -25.46
N SER A 231 -7.08 9.17 -26.14
CA SER A 231 -7.40 10.57 -25.81
C SER A 231 -8.89 10.92 -25.97
N GLN A 232 -9.64 10.12 -26.72
CA GLN A 232 -11.09 10.26 -26.91
C GLN A 232 -11.90 9.55 -25.81
N GLY A 233 -11.24 8.73 -24.99
CA GLY A 233 -11.86 7.96 -23.90
C GLY A 233 -12.31 6.58 -24.35
N ARG A 234 -11.87 6.05 -25.48
CA ARG A 234 -12.17 4.67 -25.91
C ARG A 234 -11.23 3.69 -25.23
N LEU A 235 -11.76 2.57 -24.78
CA LEU A 235 -11.01 1.46 -24.21
C LEU A 235 -10.65 0.47 -25.31
N TRP A 236 -9.41 0.47 -25.73
CA TRP A 236 -8.84 -0.46 -26.72
C TRP A 236 -8.30 -1.70 -26.06
N SER A 237 -8.43 -2.85 -26.73
CA SER A 237 -7.78 -4.09 -26.32
C SER A 237 -7.11 -4.81 -27.47
N ALA A 238 -5.89 -5.30 -27.20
CA ALA A 238 -5.23 -6.32 -27.99
C ALA A 238 -5.59 -7.70 -27.41
N GLN A 239 -6.10 -8.59 -28.26
CA GLN A 239 -6.75 -9.83 -27.86
C GLN A 239 -6.03 -11.03 -28.49
N VAL A 240 -5.90 -12.13 -27.73
CA VAL A 240 -5.25 -13.37 -28.13
C VAL A 240 -6.04 -14.57 -27.63
N GLY A 241 -6.34 -15.50 -28.54
CA GLY A 241 -6.97 -16.78 -28.22
C GLY A 241 -6.04 -17.99 -28.36
N ARG A 242 -4.77 -17.77 -28.70
CA ARG A 242 -3.79 -18.86 -28.92
C ARG A 242 -3.23 -19.37 -27.61
N GLY A 243 -3.11 -20.70 -27.47
CA GLY A 243 -2.48 -21.38 -26.34
C GLY A 243 -3.46 -21.74 -25.22
N TRP A 244 -4.23 -20.80 -24.73
CA TRP A 244 -5.30 -20.98 -23.75
C TRP A 244 -6.61 -20.60 -24.42
N PHE A 245 -7.52 -21.50 -24.62
CA PHE A 245 -8.76 -21.26 -25.33
C PHE A 245 -9.49 -20.02 -24.83
N SER A 246 -9.86 -19.13 -25.76
CA SER A 246 -10.70 -17.96 -25.51
C SER A 246 -12.14 -18.30 -25.89
N LYS A 247 -13.12 -17.89 -25.08
CA LYS A 247 -14.55 -18.07 -25.39
C LYS A 247 -14.97 -17.33 -26.66
N GLY A 248 -14.31 -16.25 -27.03
CA GLY A 248 -14.58 -15.48 -28.25
C GLY A 248 -14.25 -16.17 -29.57
N GLY A 249 -13.47 -17.25 -29.54
CA GLY A 249 -13.24 -18.14 -30.69
C GLY A 249 -12.25 -17.65 -31.74
N LYS A 250 -11.98 -16.36 -31.90
CA LYS A 250 -10.96 -15.86 -32.83
C LYS A 250 -9.55 -16.02 -32.25
N ARG A 251 -8.57 -16.24 -33.12
CA ARG A 251 -7.15 -16.36 -32.69
C ARG A 251 -6.56 -15.05 -32.19
N THR A 252 -6.98 -13.97 -32.79
CA THR A 252 -6.53 -12.59 -32.46
C THR A 252 -7.63 -11.60 -32.83
N ALA A 253 -7.73 -10.50 -32.11
CA ALA A 253 -8.59 -9.38 -32.44
C ALA A 253 -8.02 -8.08 -31.85
N ILE A 254 -8.46 -6.96 -32.42
CA ILE A 254 -8.32 -5.63 -31.84
C ILE A 254 -9.72 -5.02 -31.83
N GLN A 255 -10.22 -4.70 -30.66
CA GLN A 255 -11.53 -4.07 -30.48
C GLN A 255 -11.42 -2.89 -29.52
N TYR A 256 -12.36 -1.97 -29.62
CA TYR A 256 -12.53 -0.92 -28.62
C TYR A 256 -13.98 -0.83 -28.15
N VAL A 257 -14.15 -0.31 -26.97
CA VAL A 257 -15.44 0.07 -26.38
C VAL A 257 -15.48 1.57 -26.20
N GLU A 258 -16.57 2.18 -26.60
CA GLU A 258 -16.80 3.62 -26.52
C GLU A 258 -18.15 3.88 -25.85
N TRP A 259 -18.21 4.89 -24.98
CA TRP A 259 -19.46 5.38 -24.43
C TRP A 259 -20.13 6.37 -25.40
N ASP A 260 -21.43 6.24 -25.63
CA ASP A 260 -22.21 7.10 -26.51
C ASP A 260 -22.39 8.54 -26.00
N LYS A 261 -21.95 8.82 -24.75
CA LYS A 261 -22.04 10.12 -24.03
C LYS A 261 -23.47 10.62 -23.80
N LYS A 262 -24.47 9.77 -24.03
CA LYS A 262 -25.90 10.10 -23.88
C LYS A 262 -26.56 9.27 -22.80
N THR A 263 -26.29 7.97 -22.81
CA THR A 263 -26.96 7.01 -21.93
C THR A 263 -26.06 6.62 -20.79
N THR A 264 -26.46 6.86 -19.55
CA THR A 264 -25.77 6.31 -18.39
C THR A 264 -26.23 4.87 -18.20
N PRO A 265 -25.35 3.85 -18.33
CA PRO A 265 -25.76 2.47 -18.14
C PRO A 265 -26.22 2.24 -16.69
N PHE A 266 -27.33 1.55 -16.48
CA PHE A 266 -27.74 1.16 -15.14
C PHE A 266 -26.87 0.00 -14.65
N ALA A 267 -25.97 0.26 -13.73
CA ALA A 267 -24.99 -0.70 -13.24
C ALA A 267 -24.71 -0.54 -11.74
N ILE A 268 -24.26 -1.62 -11.10
CA ILE A 268 -23.62 -1.52 -9.80
C ILE A 268 -22.31 -0.75 -9.99
N HIS A 269 -22.20 0.42 -9.41
CA HIS A 269 -21.02 1.28 -9.55
C HIS A 269 -19.86 0.78 -8.69
N SER A 270 -20.11 0.51 -7.40
CA SER A 270 -19.07 0.13 -6.45
C SER A 270 -19.68 -0.49 -5.19
N ALA A 271 -18.84 -1.20 -4.43
CA ALA A 271 -19.15 -1.64 -3.07
C ALA A 271 -18.07 -1.15 -2.10
N SER A 272 -18.46 -0.84 -0.89
CA SER A 272 -17.57 -0.47 0.22
C SER A 272 -17.97 -1.18 1.48
N LEU A 273 -16.99 -1.53 2.30
CA LEU A 273 -17.23 -2.12 3.62
C LEU A 273 -17.79 -1.05 4.57
N THR A 274 -18.82 -1.39 5.32
CA THR A 274 -19.28 -0.63 6.49
C THR A 274 -18.80 -1.30 7.79
N LYS A 275 -19.23 -0.86 8.94
CA LYS A 275 -18.89 -1.51 10.23
C LYS A 275 -19.53 -2.87 10.39
N THR A 276 -20.73 -3.02 9.84
CA THR A 276 -21.63 -4.16 10.09
C THR A 276 -22.07 -4.86 8.82
N GLY A 277 -21.59 -4.42 7.64
CA GLY A 277 -21.99 -4.96 6.35
C GLY A 277 -21.40 -4.18 5.19
N PHE A 278 -22.23 -3.84 4.22
CA PHE A 278 -21.79 -3.21 2.98
C PHE A 278 -22.64 -2.01 2.59
N SER A 279 -22.01 -1.11 1.83
CA SER A 279 -22.65 -0.02 1.10
C SER A 279 -22.42 -0.25 -0.40
N VAL A 280 -23.46 -0.40 -1.17
CA VAL A 280 -23.40 -0.64 -2.63
C VAL A 280 -24.00 0.55 -3.35
N ARG A 281 -23.23 1.16 -4.26
CA ARG A 281 -23.64 2.31 -5.06
C ARG A 281 -24.00 1.87 -6.48
N PHE A 282 -25.03 2.48 -7.03
CA PHE A 282 -25.47 2.32 -8.42
C PHE A 282 -25.19 3.59 -9.23
N THR A 283 -25.06 3.46 -10.52
CA THR A 283 -24.88 4.59 -11.45
C THR A 283 -26.14 5.44 -11.53
N GLU A 284 -27.32 4.83 -11.48
CA GLU A 284 -28.64 5.43 -11.62
C GLU A 284 -29.49 5.24 -10.37
N ARG A 285 -30.64 5.95 -10.30
CA ARG A 285 -31.62 5.78 -9.23
C ARG A 285 -32.30 4.44 -9.33
N ILE A 286 -32.28 3.64 -8.27
CA ILE A 286 -33.04 2.39 -8.22
C ILE A 286 -34.53 2.68 -8.08
N GLY A 287 -35.34 1.90 -8.82
CA GLY A 287 -36.80 1.95 -8.79
C GLY A 287 -37.36 1.28 -7.54
N LYS A 288 -37.91 0.07 -7.69
CA LYS A 288 -38.38 -0.74 -6.55
C LYS A 288 -37.16 -1.22 -5.74
N LYS A 289 -37.31 -1.19 -4.42
CA LYS A 289 -36.31 -1.71 -3.47
C LYS A 289 -36.26 -3.24 -3.57
N VAL A 290 -35.05 -3.78 -3.83
CA VAL A 290 -34.74 -5.20 -3.77
C VAL A 290 -33.73 -5.45 -2.67
N THR A 291 -34.02 -6.37 -1.74
CA THR A 291 -33.05 -6.79 -0.72
C THR A 291 -32.05 -7.74 -1.38
N PRO A 292 -30.73 -7.49 -1.30
CA PRO A 292 -29.75 -8.36 -1.93
C PRO A 292 -29.72 -9.73 -1.26
N LYS A 293 -29.41 -10.76 -2.04
CA LYS A 293 -28.95 -12.04 -1.52
C LYS A 293 -27.45 -11.93 -1.28
N VAL A 294 -26.99 -12.41 -0.14
CA VAL A 294 -25.56 -12.38 0.20
C VAL A 294 -25.12 -13.77 0.60
N SER A 295 -24.08 -14.27 -0.05
CA SER A 295 -23.38 -15.48 0.36
C SER A 295 -21.90 -15.19 0.60
N SER A 296 -21.24 -16.02 1.41
CA SER A 296 -19.79 -15.91 1.66
C SER A 296 -19.12 -17.27 1.68
N TRP A 297 -17.83 -17.29 1.30
CA TRP A 297 -16.97 -18.48 1.35
C TRP A 297 -15.50 -18.10 1.52
N GLY A 298 -14.66 -19.10 1.75
CA GLY A 298 -13.21 -18.98 1.73
C GLY A 298 -12.59 -19.95 0.74
N TYR A 299 -11.26 -19.98 0.73
CA TYR A 299 -10.47 -20.91 -0.05
C TYR A 299 -9.42 -21.62 0.80
N HIS A 300 -9.08 -22.85 0.45
CA HIS A 300 -7.92 -23.53 0.99
C HIS A 300 -6.63 -22.93 0.41
N TYR A 301 -5.60 -22.87 1.23
CA TYR A 301 -4.24 -22.58 0.81
C TYR A 301 -3.40 -23.85 0.88
N TYR A 302 -3.03 -24.40 -0.25
CA TYR A 302 -2.34 -25.70 -0.37
C TYR A 302 -1.74 -25.86 -1.78
N SER A 303 -0.95 -26.94 -1.99
CA SER A 303 -0.24 -27.17 -3.25
C SER A 303 -1.13 -27.67 -4.40
N THR A 304 -2.38 -28.04 -4.13
CA THR A 304 -3.33 -28.48 -5.15
C THR A 304 -3.70 -27.33 -6.09
N TYR A 305 -3.97 -27.66 -7.34
CA TYR A 305 -4.35 -26.68 -8.36
C TYR A 305 -5.73 -26.09 -8.07
N GLY A 306 -5.76 -24.82 -7.67
CA GLY A 306 -6.97 -24.10 -7.30
C GLY A 306 -7.66 -24.65 -6.05
N SER A 307 -8.66 -23.96 -5.54
CA SER A 307 -9.51 -24.41 -4.42
C SER A 307 -10.97 -24.28 -4.79
N PRO A 308 -11.80 -25.27 -4.44
CA PRO A 308 -13.23 -25.04 -4.42
C PRO A 308 -13.58 -24.01 -3.33
N PRO A 309 -14.74 -23.34 -3.44
CA PRO A 309 -15.31 -22.58 -2.33
C PRO A 309 -15.47 -23.49 -1.09
N VAL A 310 -15.02 -23.00 0.07
CA VAL A 310 -15.15 -23.71 1.36
C VAL A 310 -15.91 -22.86 2.37
N ASP A 311 -16.57 -23.51 3.32
CA ASP A 311 -17.41 -22.84 4.33
C ASP A 311 -18.42 -21.87 3.70
N GLN A 312 -19.04 -22.29 2.62
CA GLN A 312 -20.04 -21.50 1.92
C GLN A 312 -21.29 -21.34 2.78
N GLN A 313 -21.76 -20.11 2.92
CA GLN A 313 -22.91 -19.76 3.73
C GLN A 313 -23.77 -18.71 3.03
N GLU A 314 -25.10 -18.88 3.11
CA GLU A 314 -26.03 -17.78 2.84
C GLU A 314 -26.18 -16.93 4.10
N LEU A 315 -26.10 -15.61 3.95
CA LEU A 315 -26.09 -14.66 5.05
C LEU A 315 -27.40 -13.88 5.12
N LYS A 316 -27.96 -13.77 6.32
CA LYS A 316 -29.17 -12.96 6.54
C LYS A 316 -28.83 -11.48 6.46
N VAL A 317 -29.47 -10.79 5.53
CA VAL A 317 -29.41 -9.33 5.38
C VAL A 317 -30.37 -8.67 6.39
N SER A 318 -29.88 -7.62 7.06
CA SER A 318 -30.65 -6.81 8.00
C SER A 318 -30.35 -5.32 7.83
N ASN A 319 -31.10 -4.45 8.50
CA ASN A 319 -30.90 -3.00 8.51
C ASN A 319 -30.72 -2.35 7.12
N TYR A 320 -31.50 -2.85 6.14
CA TYR A 320 -31.45 -2.33 4.78
C TYR A 320 -31.93 -0.88 4.71
N GLN A 321 -31.08 0.00 4.21
CA GLN A 321 -31.35 1.43 4.03
C GLN A 321 -31.06 1.86 2.60
N LEU A 322 -31.93 2.69 2.06
CA LEU A 322 -31.76 3.35 0.76
C LEU A 322 -31.46 4.83 0.98
N SER A 323 -30.43 5.34 0.33
CA SER A 323 -30.07 6.76 0.39
C SER A 323 -31.17 7.67 -0.20
N LYS A 324 -31.18 8.95 0.18
CA LYS A 324 -32.17 9.92 -0.30
C LYS A 324 -32.13 10.11 -1.83
N ASP A 325 -30.94 10.05 -2.43
CA ASP A 325 -30.74 10.12 -3.88
C ASP A 325 -31.10 8.80 -4.60
N ARG A 326 -31.46 7.75 -3.85
CA ARG A 326 -31.82 6.41 -4.32
C ARG A 326 -30.72 5.71 -5.13
N LYS A 327 -29.46 6.12 -4.98
CA LYS A 327 -28.32 5.53 -5.69
C LYS A 327 -27.43 4.64 -4.80
N THR A 328 -27.67 4.61 -3.48
CA THR A 328 -26.84 3.83 -2.55
C THR A 328 -27.71 2.99 -1.62
N VAL A 329 -27.39 1.73 -1.53
CA VAL A 329 -27.99 0.77 -0.60
C VAL A 329 -26.97 0.42 0.47
N THR A 330 -27.36 0.51 1.74
CA THR A 330 -26.54 0.06 2.87
C THR A 330 -27.31 -1.02 3.64
N PHE A 331 -26.61 -2.07 4.07
CA PHE A 331 -27.20 -3.17 4.81
C PHE A 331 -26.17 -3.87 5.69
N ASP A 332 -26.64 -4.56 6.72
CA ASP A 332 -25.82 -5.33 7.63
C ASP A 332 -25.87 -6.83 7.27
N VAL A 333 -24.71 -7.50 7.42
CA VAL A 333 -24.52 -8.95 7.35
C VAL A 333 -23.42 -9.37 8.32
N PRO A 334 -23.39 -10.62 8.80
CA PRO A 334 -22.25 -11.14 9.54
C PRO A 334 -20.95 -11.00 8.72
N LEU A 335 -19.91 -10.41 9.31
CA LEU A 335 -18.62 -10.19 8.68
C LEU A 335 -17.54 -11.12 9.25
N SER A 336 -16.84 -11.84 8.40
CA SER A 336 -15.72 -12.72 8.74
C SER A 336 -14.53 -12.43 7.84
N LYS A 337 -13.34 -12.28 8.42
CA LYS A 337 -12.09 -12.05 7.69
C LYS A 337 -11.73 -13.24 6.79
N LYS A 338 -10.95 -12.96 5.74
CA LYS A 338 -10.48 -13.95 4.74
C LYS A 338 -11.62 -14.66 4.03
N LYS A 339 -12.74 -13.96 3.77
CA LYS A 339 -13.89 -14.45 3.02
C LYS A 339 -14.16 -13.58 1.81
N ILE A 340 -14.77 -14.20 0.80
CA ILE A 340 -15.38 -13.52 -0.35
C ILE A 340 -16.87 -13.41 -0.06
N TYR A 341 -17.47 -12.28 -0.41
CA TYR A 341 -18.89 -12.01 -0.31
C TYR A 341 -19.45 -11.78 -1.71
N ALA A 342 -20.37 -12.63 -2.15
CA ALA A 342 -21.19 -12.37 -3.34
C ALA A 342 -22.45 -11.61 -2.90
N ILE A 343 -22.66 -10.43 -3.45
CA ILE A 343 -23.80 -9.55 -3.16
C ILE A 343 -24.61 -9.44 -4.44
N THR A 344 -25.78 -10.09 -4.50
CA THR A 344 -26.60 -10.23 -5.72
C THR A 344 -27.90 -9.45 -5.57
N PHE A 345 -28.18 -8.57 -6.53
CA PHE A 345 -29.42 -7.79 -6.62
C PHE A 345 -30.31 -8.31 -7.75
N THR A 346 -30.84 -9.51 -7.60
CA THR A 346 -31.69 -10.15 -8.62
C THR A 346 -32.88 -9.27 -8.99
N GLU A 347 -33.11 -9.07 -10.29
CA GLU A 347 -34.22 -8.28 -10.84
C GLU A 347 -34.25 -6.80 -10.39
N GLN A 348 -33.13 -6.27 -9.90
CA GLN A 348 -33.07 -4.84 -9.59
C GLN A 348 -33.21 -4.00 -10.85
N ARG A 349 -34.13 -3.04 -10.81
CA ARG A 349 -34.40 -2.08 -11.90
C ARG A 349 -34.16 -0.65 -11.43
N ASN A 350 -33.81 0.23 -12.37
CA ASN A 350 -33.80 1.68 -12.14
C ASN A 350 -35.23 2.26 -12.20
N THR A 351 -35.36 3.57 -12.09
CA THR A 351 -36.66 4.29 -12.17
C THR A 351 -37.30 4.23 -13.55
N GLU A 352 -36.56 3.90 -14.59
CA GLU A 352 -37.02 3.75 -15.98
C GLU A 352 -37.26 2.30 -16.37
N ALA A 353 -37.26 1.41 -15.37
CA ALA A 353 -37.49 -0.04 -15.51
C ALA A 353 -36.37 -0.81 -16.23
N GLU A 354 -35.20 -0.22 -16.45
CA GLU A 354 -34.02 -0.91 -16.97
C GLU A 354 -33.46 -1.86 -15.93
N MET A 355 -32.99 -3.03 -16.35
CA MET A 355 -32.36 -4.04 -15.49
C MET A 355 -30.85 -3.87 -15.44
N LEU A 356 -30.24 -4.40 -14.38
CA LEU A 356 -28.79 -4.59 -14.32
C LEU A 356 -28.34 -5.64 -15.34
N ASP A 357 -27.33 -5.34 -16.14
CA ASP A 357 -26.65 -6.33 -16.99
C ASP A 357 -25.89 -7.36 -16.14
N PHE A 358 -25.27 -6.89 -15.07
CA PHE A 358 -24.54 -7.70 -14.09
C PHE A 358 -25.03 -7.33 -12.70
N ASP A 359 -25.68 -8.28 -12.04
CA ASP A 359 -26.40 -8.08 -10.79
C ASP A 359 -25.61 -8.49 -9.55
N THR A 360 -24.44 -9.11 -9.72
CA THR A 360 -23.61 -9.64 -8.63
C THR A 360 -22.25 -8.96 -8.57
N ILE A 361 -21.95 -8.39 -7.40
CA ILE A 361 -20.62 -7.84 -7.08
C ILE A 361 -19.95 -8.72 -6.01
N TYR A 362 -18.68 -9.06 -6.21
CA TYR A 362 -17.89 -9.89 -5.30
C TYR A 362 -16.96 -9.00 -4.50
N TYR A 363 -17.00 -9.11 -3.18
CA TYR A 363 -16.13 -8.34 -2.29
C TYR A 363 -15.21 -9.27 -1.48
N THR A 364 -13.90 -9.06 -1.56
CA THR A 364 -12.90 -9.74 -0.74
C THR A 364 -12.70 -9.00 0.56
N LEU A 365 -12.94 -9.66 1.69
CA LEU A 365 -12.83 -9.07 3.02
C LEU A 365 -11.65 -9.68 3.78
N ASN A 366 -10.55 -8.94 3.86
CA ASN A 366 -9.35 -9.31 4.63
C ASN A 366 -9.37 -8.68 6.03
N GLN A 367 -9.84 -7.43 6.11
CA GLN A 367 -9.89 -6.64 7.34
C GLN A 367 -11.29 -6.09 7.55
N THR A 368 -11.80 -6.18 8.76
CA THR A 368 -13.04 -5.51 9.16
C THR A 368 -12.74 -4.07 9.58
N ARG A 369 -13.69 -3.17 9.34
CA ARG A 369 -13.60 -1.84 9.96
C ARG A 369 -13.68 -2.03 11.47
N PRO A 370 -12.84 -1.37 12.26
CA PRO A 370 -12.93 -1.45 13.70
C PRO A 370 -14.36 -1.04 14.14
N VAL A 371 -14.92 -1.74 15.11
CA VAL A 371 -16.26 -1.45 15.67
C VAL A 371 -16.35 -0.02 16.21
N ARG A 372 -15.20 0.56 16.51
CA ARG A 372 -14.98 2.00 16.67
C ARG A 372 -13.92 2.43 15.66
N GLU A 373 -14.33 3.00 14.53
CA GLU A 373 -13.46 4.04 13.98
C GLU A 373 -13.30 5.07 15.10
N PRO A 374 -12.08 5.49 15.42
CA PRO A 374 -11.92 6.67 16.25
C PRO A 374 -12.68 7.77 15.52
N ARG A 375 -13.84 8.16 16.02
CA ARG A 375 -14.43 9.41 15.58
C ARG A 375 -13.39 10.46 15.91
N PRO A 376 -12.90 11.22 14.92
CA PRO A 376 -12.09 12.37 15.23
C PRO A 376 -12.88 13.18 16.28
N GLY A 377 -12.39 13.30 17.51
CA GLY A 377 -13.00 14.13 18.53
C GLY A 377 -13.58 13.48 19.78
N ARG A 378 -13.53 12.17 19.99
CA ARG A 378 -13.82 11.58 21.32
C ARG A 378 -12.63 10.76 21.80
N ASN A 379 -12.30 10.92 23.11
CA ASN A 379 -11.25 10.24 23.85
C ASN A 379 -11.05 8.80 23.37
N VAL A 380 -10.23 8.63 22.38
CA VAL A 380 -9.62 7.36 22.08
C VAL A 380 -8.48 7.32 23.06
N GLY A 381 -8.61 6.51 24.07
CA GLY A 381 -7.43 6.11 24.82
C GLY A 381 -6.41 5.64 23.78
N TRP A 382 -5.14 5.87 24.04
CA TRP A 382 -3.99 5.62 23.18
C TRP A 382 -3.89 4.21 22.54
N SER A 383 -4.98 3.47 22.43
CA SER A 383 -5.06 2.30 21.58
C SER A 383 -5.05 2.76 20.13
N LEU A 384 -3.97 2.46 19.45
CA LEU A 384 -3.78 2.71 18.01
C LEU A 384 -4.98 2.16 17.25
N ALA A 385 -5.76 3.03 16.65
CA ALA A 385 -6.82 2.61 15.74
C ALA A 385 -6.21 1.73 14.65
N GLY A 386 -6.59 0.45 14.62
CA GLY A 386 -6.09 -0.53 13.67
C GLY A 386 -4.78 -1.24 14.01
N SER A 387 -4.19 -0.99 15.18
CA SER A 387 -3.05 -1.75 15.70
C SER A 387 -3.51 -2.74 16.77
N SER A 388 -2.96 -3.95 16.75
CA SER A 388 -3.10 -4.94 17.85
C SER A 388 -2.27 -4.58 19.08
N TRP A 389 -1.46 -3.50 19.01
CA TRP A 389 -0.51 -3.11 20.01
C TRP A 389 -1.00 -1.91 20.83
N ASN A 390 -0.80 -1.96 22.13
CA ASN A 390 -1.00 -0.81 23.01
C ASN A 390 0.20 0.16 22.89
N ARG A 391 0.00 1.41 23.31
CA ARG A 391 1.09 2.36 23.45
C ARG A 391 2.14 1.82 24.44
N ASN A 392 3.41 1.93 24.07
CA ASN A 392 4.56 1.46 24.85
C ASN A 392 4.48 -0.06 25.18
N ASP A 393 3.87 -0.84 24.29
CA ASP A 393 3.80 -2.29 24.46
C ASP A 393 5.20 -2.91 24.32
N LYS A 394 5.65 -3.55 25.38
CA LYS A 394 6.98 -4.17 25.45
C LYS A 394 7.13 -5.37 24.50
N ASN A 395 6.02 -5.98 24.12
CA ASN A 395 6.01 -7.13 23.22
C ASN A 395 5.97 -6.74 21.74
N ARG A 396 5.74 -5.45 21.43
CA ARG A 396 5.76 -4.97 20.07
C ARG A 396 7.17 -5.10 19.48
N PRO A 397 7.36 -5.74 18.31
CA PRO A 397 8.67 -5.90 17.70
C PRO A 397 9.39 -4.56 17.49
N LEU A 398 10.63 -4.48 17.91
CA LEU A 398 11.47 -3.31 17.67
C LEU A 398 11.78 -3.17 16.18
N PRO A 399 11.94 -1.93 15.68
CA PRO A 399 12.38 -1.69 14.31
C PRO A 399 13.74 -2.36 14.05
N PRO A 400 13.93 -3.03 12.90
CA PRO A 400 15.21 -3.63 12.54
C PRO A 400 16.27 -2.53 12.41
N VAL A 401 17.50 -2.83 12.87
CA VAL A 401 18.63 -1.91 12.80
C VAL A 401 19.22 -1.94 11.39
N VAL A 402 19.41 -0.78 10.79
CA VAL A 402 20.08 -0.61 9.49
C VAL A 402 21.19 0.43 9.57
N ALA A 403 22.20 0.27 8.73
CA ALA A 403 23.28 1.24 8.65
C ALA A 403 22.76 2.60 8.13
N PRO A 404 23.08 3.73 8.79
CA PRO A 404 22.76 5.06 8.29
C PRO A 404 23.63 5.40 7.05
N LEU A 405 23.18 6.32 6.21
CA LEU A 405 24.05 6.92 5.20
C LEU A 405 25.16 7.72 5.89
N SER A 406 26.26 8.02 5.19
CA SER A 406 27.33 8.86 5.75
C SER A 406 26.81 10.26 6.15
N ALA A 407 27.40 10.87 7.17
CA ALA A 407 26.89 12.11 7.75
C ALA A 407 26.87 13.29 6.77
N ASP A 408 27.89 13.39 5.90
CA ASP A 408 27.96 14.36 4.82
C ASP A 408 26.82 14.28 3.81
N LYS A 409 26.29 13.07 3.58
CA LYS A 409 25.13 12.84 2.71
C LYS A 409 23.79 13.17 3.36
N CYS A 410 23.77 13.33 4.66
CA CYS A 410 22.56 13.60 5.46
C CYS A 410 22.46 15.05 5.93
N ALA A 411 23.55 15.79 5.91
CA ALA A 411 23.60 17.22 6.21
C ALA A 411 23.14 18.01 4.98
N ILE A 412 21.84 18.31 4.91
CA ILE A 412 21.24 19.03 3.79
C ILE A 412 21.28 20.54 4.09
N PRO A 413 22.06 21.33 3.34
CA PRO A 413 22.06 22.78 3.53
C PRO A 413 20.69 23.38 3.21
N ALA A 414 20.35 24.48 3.88
CA ALA A 414 19.09 25.19 3.63
C ALA A 414 19.00 25.65 2.18
N PRO A 415 17.98 25.25 1.41
CA PRO A 415 17.71 25.78 0.08
C PRO A 415 17.36 27.28 0.14
N LYS A 416 17.43 27.99 -0.99
CA LYS A 416 17.13 29.45 -1.03
C LYS A 416 15.72 29.80 -0.56
N GLU A 417 14.76 28.93 -0.82
CA GLU A 417 13.35 29.08 -0.42
C GLU A 417 13.09 28.71 1.05
N ALA A 418 14.05 28.16 1.75
CA ALA A 418 13.89 27.77 3.14
C ALA A 418 14.07 28.95 4.10
N THR A 419 13.25 28.98 5.14
CA THR A 419 13.48 29.81 6.32
C THR A 419 14.45 29.11 7.25
N GLN A 420 15.63 29.65 7.41
CA GLN A 420 16.59 29.18 8.42
C GLN A 420 16.07 29.56 9.81
N LEU A 421 16.03 28.61 10.73
CA LEU A 421 15.58 28.84 12.10
C LEU A 421 16.76 29.29 12.98
N ASP A 422 17.11 30.57 12.89
CA ASP A 422 18.11 31.23 13.74
C ASP A 422 17.52 31.63 15.10
N SER A 423 18.29 32.27 15.95
CA SER A 423 17.89 32.67 17.30
C SER A 423 16.66 33.57 17.35
N THR A 424 16.36 34.31 16.28
CA THR A 424 15.19 35.23 16.21
C THR A 424 13.88 34.51 15.91
N GLN A 425 13.96 33.28 15.45
CA GLN A 425 12.79 32.47 15.07
C GLN A 425 12.22 31.66 16.24
N TRP A 426 12.80 31.73 17.44
CA TRP A 426 12.40 30.97 18.60
C TRP A 426 11.85 31.82 19.72
N THR A 427 10.87 31.28 20.48
CA THR A 427 10.20 32.01 21.56
C THR A 427 10.90 31.90 22.92
N ASN A 428 11.69 30.85 23.15
CA ASN A 428 12.33 30.61 24.42
C ASN A 428 13.80 31.06 24.44
N PRO A 429 14.15 32.13 25.19
CA PRO A 429 15.49 32.67 25.21
C PRO A 429 16.53 31.77 25.89
N ASN A 430 16.14 30.68 26.53
CA ASN A 430 17.08 29.72 27.13
C ASN A 430 17.68 28.74 26.09
N TRP A 431 17.19 28.75 24.86
CA TRP A 431 17.69 27.94 23.75
C TRP A 431 18.50 28.85 22.78
N LEU A 432 19.76 29.06 23.07
CA LEU A 432 20.61 29.95 22.29
C LEU A 432 21.47 29.16 21.33
N LEU A 433 21.57 29.65 20.09
CA LEU A 433 22.57 29.19 19.15
C LEU A 433 23.95 29.69 19.56
N ASP A 434 24.93 28.80 19.64
CA ASP A 434 26.34 29.17 19.84
C ASP A 434 26.94 29.77 18.56
N LYS A 435 28.19 30.21 18.66
CA LYS A 435 28.95 30.80 17.53
C LYS A 435 29.14 29.86 16.34
N ASN A 436 28.88 28.55 16.50
CA ASN A 436 28.99 27.52 15.48
C ASN A 436 27.59 27.13 14.93
N GLY A 437 26.54 27.84 15.32
CA GLY A 437 25.16 27.54 14.92
C GLY A 437 24.57 26.27 15.57
N VAL A 438 25.12 25.85 16.70
CA VAL A 438 24.63 24.75 17.52
C VAL A 438 23.76 25.29 18.63
N MET A 439 22.56 24.72 18.79
CA MET A 439 21.61 25.03 19.85
C MET A 439 21.57 23.86 20.86
N PRO A 440 22.28 23.96 21.99
CA PRO A 440 22.18 22.97 23.05
C PRO A 440 20.82 23.04 23.73
N ARG A 441 20.41 21.96 24.39
CA ARG A 441 19.16 21.92 25.15
C ARG A 441 19.09 23.05 26.18
N GLY A 442 18.07 23.89 26.07
CA GLY A 442 17.71 24.89 27.06
C GLY A 442 16.69 24.38 28.08
N LYS A 443 16.32 25.25 29.03
CA LYS A 443 15.27 24.94 30.01
C LYS A 443 13.89 25.30 29.49
N GLY A 444 12.94 24.34 29.55
CA GLY A 444 11.59 24.47 29.03
C GLY A 444 11.51 24.27 27.51
N ASN A 445 10.35 23.91 26.99
CA ASN A 445 10.15 23.71 25.55
C ASN A 445 10.43 24.98 24.74
N ASN A 446 10.88 24.83 23.51
CA ASN A 446 11.10 25.94 22.60
C ASN A 446 10.20 25.82 21.36
N SER A 447 9.48 26.87 21.02
CA SER A 447 8.58 26.93 19.89
C SER A 447 9.03 27.97 18.88
N THR A 448 8.76 27.75 17.60
CA THR A 448 8.96 28.79 16.59
C THR A 448 7.99 29.95 16.81
N VAL A 449 8.43 31.16 16.50
CA VAL A 449 7.55 32.36 16.50
C VAL A 449 6.44 32.22 15.46
N LYS A 450 6.80 31.71 14.28
CA LYS A 450 5.88 31.49 13.17
C LYS A 450 5.17 30.13 13.30
N ALA A 451 3.90 30.10 12.89
CA ALA A 451 3.10 28.89 12.76
C ALA A 451 3.14 28.33 11.35
N TYR A 452 3.20 27.01 11.21
CA TYR A 452 3.33 26.29 9.94
C TYR A 452 2.15 25.34 9.70
N GLY A 453 1.83 25.10 8.43
CA GLY A 453 0.92 24.06 7.96
C GLY A 453 1.69 22.99 7.18
N ASP A 454 1.34 22.79 5.90
CA ASP A 454 2.09 21.93 5.00
C ASP A 454 3.55 22.42 4.92
N ALA A 455 4.51 21.52 5.15
CA ALA A 455 5.90 21.95 5.23
C ALA A 455 6.88 20.80 4.96
N ARG A 456 8.08 21.16 4.49
CA ARG A 456 9.27 20.35 4.60
C ARG A 456 10.15 20.92 5.70
N ILE A 457 10.59 20.07 6.62
CA ILE A 457 11.36 20.42 7.81
C ILE A 457 12.64 19.60 7.80
N HIS A 458 13.77 20.25 7.93
CA HIS A 458 15.06 19.60 8.13
C HIS A 458 15.69 20.04 9.42
N LEU A 459 16.33 19.10 10.11
CA LEU A 459 17.11 19.39 11.31
C LEU A 459 18.18 18.32 11.53
N GLU A 460 19.26 18.74 12.14
CA GLU A 460 20.26 17.83 12.67
C GLU A 460 20.27 17.88 14.19
N PHE A 461 20.49 16.71 14.81
CA PHE A 461 20.57 16.60 16.28
C PHE A 461 21.69 15.65 16.70
N ARG A 462 22.17 15.82 17.93
CA ARG A 462 23.25 15.03 18.50
C ARG A 462 22.97 14.79 19.98
N PHE A 463 23.11 13.55 20.41
CA PHE A 463 23.02 13.17 21.82
C PHE A 463 24.36 13.38 22.52
N ASP A 464 24.33 13.91 23.74
CA ASP A 464 25.52 13.98 24.56
C ASP A 464 25.99 12.57 24.93
N GLN A 465 27.30 12.35 24.88
CA GLN A 465 27.91 11.11 25.35
C GLN A 465 27.84 11.03 26.86
N SER A 466 27.59 9.85 27.41
CA SER A 466 27.63 9.61 28.84
C SER A 466 27.96 8.15 29.11
N ASP A 467 28.89 7.94 30.03
CA ASP A 467 29.28 6.61 30.54
C ASP A 467 28.48 6.23 31.78
N ASN A 468 27.52 7.06 32.23
CA ASN A 468 26.68 6.78 33.37
C ASN A 468 25.65 5.68 33.02
N PRO A 469 25.67 4.51 33.69
CA PRO A 469 24.79 3.38 33.39
C PRO A 469 23.31 3.66 33.69
N ASP A 470 22.99 4.72 34.42
CA ASP A 470 21.61 5.13 34.69
C ASP A 470 20.93 5.76 33.46
N TRP A 471 21.73 6.27 32.51
CA TRP A 471 21.21 6.78 31.24
C TRP A 471 20.91 5.63 30.28
N LYS A 472 19.66 5.15 30.33
CA LYS A 472 19.15 4.07 29.45
C LYS A 472 17.68 4.31 29.09
N GLY A 473 17.23 3.64 28.01
CA GLY A 473 15.87 3.77 27.49
C GLY A 473 15.52 5.23 27.19
N GLN A 474 14.40 5.69 27.67
CA GLN A 474 13.88 7.05 27.47
C GLN A 474 14.64 8.15 28.23
N LEU A 475 15.62 7.81 29.05
CA LEU A 475 16.44 8.80 29.77
C LEU A 475 17.76 9.10 29.10
N TYR A 476 18.12 8.39 28.02
CA TYR A 476 19.36 8.61 27.31
C TYR A 476 19.13 9.44 26.04
N GLY A 477 19.43 10.75 26.12
CA GLY A 477 19.28 11.67 25.00
C GLY A 477 17.84 11.75 24.52
N ASN A 478 16.97 12.41 25.27
CA ASN A 478 15.55 12.48 24.94
C ASN A 478 15.11 13.91 24.67
N SER A 479 14.35 14.06 23.59
CA SER A 479 13.63 15.26 23.15
C SER A 479 12.49 14.82 22.23
N GLY A 480 11.77 15.76 21.66
CA GLY A 480 10.75 15.52 20.63
C GLY A 480 10.64 16.71 19.69
N ILE A 481 10.43 16.42 18.42
CA ILE A 481 10.06 17.43 17.42
C ILE A 481 8.54 17.38 17.29
N PHE A 482 7.88 18.38 17.86
CA PHE A 482 6.42 18.48 17.81
C PHE A 482 5.99 19.24 16.56
N LEU A 483 5.59 18.52 15.56
CA LEU A 483 4.95 19.04 14.37
C LEU A 483 3.65 19.74 14.77
N MET A 484 3.47 21.01 14.36
CA MET A 484 2.31 21.83 14.73
C MET A 484 2.00 21.81 16.24
N SER A 485 3.02 21.73 17.09
CA SER A 485 2.96 21.69 18.56
C SER A 485 2.10 20.56 19.17
N GLY A 486 1.62 19.63 18.35
CA GLY A 486 0.70 18.57 18.80
C GLY A 486 1.15 17.15 18.45
N TYR A 487 1.99 16.96 17.44
CA TYR A 487 2.30 15.66 16.85
C TYR A 487 3.81 15.39 16.94
N GLU A 488 4.20 14.45 17.80
CA GLU A 488 5.60 14.25 18.15
C GLU A 488 6.30 13.25 17.23
N MET A 489 7.40 13.70 16.63
CA MET A 489 8.45 12.85 16.10
C MET A 489 9.52 12.68 17.19
N GLN A 490 9.68 11.45 17.66
CA GLN A 490 10.55 11.13 18.79
C GLN A 490 12.03 11.36 18.47
N VAL A 491 12.73 12.01 19.37
CA VAL A 491 14.19 12.15 19.41
C VAL A 491 14.69 11.48 20.68
N VAL A 492 15.32 10.31 20.56
CA VAL A 492 15.91 9.56 21.68
C VAL A 492 17.09 8.75 21.19
N ASN A 493 18.12 8.59 22.00
CA ASN A 493 19.19 7.68 21.62
C ASN A 493 18.66 6.24 21.52
N SER A 494 18.70 5.68 20.31
CA SER A 494 18.29 4.30 20.00
C SER A 494 19.44 3.45 19.46
N PHE A 495 20.68 3.96 19.51
CA PHE A 495 21.87 3.17 19.20
C PHE A 495 22.22 2.28 20.39
N GLN A 496 22.05 0.97 20.25
CA GLN A 496 22.28 -0.01 21.32
C GLN A 496 21.55 0.31 22.65
N ASN A 497 20.45 1.05 22.56
CA ASN A 497 19.65 1.48 23.70
C ASN A 497 18.18 1.17 23.43
N PRO A 498 17.73 -0.07 23.66
CA PRO A 498 16.36 -0.48 23.38
C PRO A 498 15.36 0.24 24.27
N THR A 499 14.24 0.64 23.64
CA THR A 499 13.08 1.24 24.28
C THR A 499 11.81 0.60 23.73
N PHE A 500 10.65 1.24 23.84
CA PHE A 500 9.43 0.75 23.18
C PHE A 500 9.52 0.97 21.67
N ALA A 501 8.92 0.09 20.89
CA ALA A 501 8.94 0.22 19.43
C ALA A 501 8.42 1.58 18.95
N ASP A 502 7.29 2.04 19.52
CA ASP A 502 6.65 3.33 19.25
C ASP A 502 7.21 4.51 20.07
N GLY A 503 8.31 4.29 20.78
CA GLY A 503 9.13 5.30 21.47
C GLY A 503 10.59 5.29 21.03
N THR A 504 10.93 4.57 19.95
CA THR A 504 12.27 4.56 19.31
C THR A 504 12.48 5.87 18.55
N CYS A 505 13.73 6.26 18.34
CA CYS A 505 14.11 7.44 17.54
C CYS A 505 13.39 7.41 16.18
N GLY A 506 12.69 8.49 15.85
CA GLY A 506 11.92 8.60 14.63
C GLY A 506 10.50 8.04 14.70
N SER A 507 10.03 7.53 15.85
CA SER A 507 8.61 7.17 15.99
C SER A 507 7.71 8.39 15.88
N ILE A 508 6.52 8.21 15.30
CA ILE A 508 5.38 9.05 15.66
C ILE A 508 4.97 8.57 17.05
N TYR A 509 5.36 9.30 18.08
CA TYR A 509 5.42 8.82 19.46
C TYR A 509 4.10 8.25 19.98
N GLY A 510 4.20 7.02 20.49
CA GLY A 510 3.04 6.28 20.99
C GLY A 510 2.05 5.81 19.93
N GLN A 511 2.36 5.98 18.63
CA GLN A 511 1.49 5.59 17.52
C GLN A 511 2.20 4.65 16.53
N HIS A 512 3.21 5.14 15.83
CA HIS A 512 3.89 4.39 14.79
C HIS A 512 5.38 4.27 15.08
N PRO A 513 5.94 3.06 15.22
CA PRO A 513 7.39 2.90 15.20
C PRO A 513 7.94 3.29 13.82
N PRO A 514 9.20 3.73 13.72
CA PRO A 514 9.85 3.87 12.44
C PRO A 514 9.98 2.50 11.76
N ARG A 515 10.03 2.48 10.45
CA ARG A 515 10.20 1.24 9.66
C ARG A 515 11.51 0.54 9.98
N VAL A 516 12.54 1.31 10.30
CA VAL A 516 13.88 0.84 10.67
C VAL A 516 14.52 1.80 11.68
N ASN A 517 15.47 1.30 12.47
CA ASN A 517 16.33 2.10 13.34
C ASN A 517 17.66 2.35 12.66
N SER A 518 17.88 3.57 12.18
CA SER A 518 19.12 4.03 11.53
C SER A 518 19.96 4.96 12.43
N SER A 519 19.85 4.81 13.76
CA SER A 519 20.53 5.67 14.72
C SER A 519 22.04 5.53 14.67
N ARG A 520 22.76 6.66 14.79
CA ARG A 520 24.19 6.74 14.98
C ARG A 520 24.53 6.69 16.47
N LYS A 521 25.82 6.50 16.77
CA LYS A 521 26.35 6.56 18.14
C LYS A 521 26.09 7.93 18.78
N PRO A 522 25.90 7.99 20.11
CA PRO A 522 25.95 9.27 20.84
C PRO A 522 27.25 10.02 20.52
N GLY A 523 27.17 11.34 20.43
CA GLY A 523 28.28 12.21 19.98
C GLY A 523 28.33 12.44 18.48
N GLU A 524 27.67 11.61 17.65
CA GLU A 524 27.56 11.79 16.20
C GLU A 524 26.29 12.56 15.82
N TRP A 525 26.39 13.45 14.82
CA TRP A 525 25.25 14.17 14.27
C TRP A 525 24.33 13.25 13.49
N GLN A 526 23.04 13.37 13.73
CA GLN A 526 21.94 12.68 13.09
C GLN A 526 21.04 13.70 12.41
N SER A 527 20.26 13.29 11.45
CA SER A 527 19.36 14.18 10.73
C SER A 527 17.96 13.62 10.62
N TYR A 528 16.98 14.52 10.68
CA TYR A 528 15.64 14.28 10.16
C TYR A 528 15.39 15.18 8.95
N ASP A 529 14.73 14.61 7.94
CA ASP A 529 14.07 15.35 6.87
C ASP A 529 12.61 14.88 6.82
N ILE A 530 11.70 15.80 7.07
CA ILE A 530 10.28 15.50 7.34
C ILE A 530 9.42 16.27 6.36
N LEU A 531 8.57 15.58 5.61
CA LEU A 531 7.48 16.18 4.86
C LEU A 531 6.21 16.01 5.67
N MET A 532 5.52 17.10 5.88
CA MET A 532 4.29 17.17 6.66
C MET A 532 3.15 17.72 5.81
N LYS A 533 2.05 16.97 5.75
CA LYS A 533 0.75 17.43 5.27
C LYS A 533 -0.15 17.69 6.47
N ALA A 534 -0.53 18.95 6.66
CA ALA A 534 -1.34 19.36 7.80
C ALA A 534 -2.73 18.70 7.81
N PRO A 535 -3.34 18.48 8.99
CA PRO A 535 -4.68 17.93 9.07
C PRO A 535 -5.72 18.94 8.55
N VAL A 536 -6.78 18.43 7.92
CA VAL A 536 -7.92 19.22 7.49
C VAL A 536 -9.10 18.92 8.41
N PHE A 537 -9.76 19.98 8.88
CA PHE A 537 -10.90 19.88 9.78
C PHE A 537 -12.17 20.41 9.11
N SER A 538 -13.30 19.74 9.34
CA SER A 538 -14.63 20.24 8.98
C SER A 538 -15.00 21.47 9.83
N GLU A 539 -16.07 22.15 9.43
CA GLU A 539 -16.63 23.24 10.22
C GLU A 539 -17.00 22.81 11.65
N LYS A 540 -17.49 21.58 11.80
CA LYS A 540 -17.89 20.99 13.08
C LYS A 540 -16.71 20.51 13.95
N GLY A 541 -15.47 20.73 13.50
CA GLY A 541 -14.26 20.37 14.22
C GLY A 541 -13.85 18.89 14.13
N ASN A 542 -14.49 18.11 13.27
CA ASN A 542 -14.04 16.74 12.97
C ASN A 542 -12.84 16.80 12.02
N VAL A 543 -11.91 15.85 12.15
CA VAL A 543 -10.82 15.72 11.19
C VAL A 543 -11.34 15.04 9.92
N ASP A 544 -11.26 15.72 8.79
CA ASP A 544 -11.61 15.16 7.48
C ASP A 544 -10.40 14.47 6.84
N GLN A 545 -9.22 15.04 7.02
CA GLN A 545 -7.94 14.43 6.64
C GLN A 545 -6.97 14.49 7.82
N PRO A 546 -6.45 13.35 8.29
CA PRO A 546 -5.41 13.32 9.32
C PRO A 546 -4.12 13.98 8.84
N LEU A 547 -3.27 14.39 9.79
CA LEU A 547 -1.89 14.75 9.49
C LEU A 547 -1.17 13.56 8.86
N ARG A 548 -0.41 13.81 7.79
CA ARG A 548 0.38 12.81 7.07
C ARG A 548 1.85 13.17 7.15
N VAL A 549 2.69 12.16 7.36
CA VAL A 549 4.13 12.32 7.52
C VAL A 549 4.89 11.36 6.63
N THR A 550 5.83 11.90 5.84
CA THR A 550 6.92 11.15 5.26
C THR A 550 8.21 11.64 5.85
N ALA A 551 9.02 10.75 6.41
CA ALA A 551 10.22 11.15 7.14
C ALA A 551 11.40 10.24 6.86
N PHE A 552 12.58 10.85 6.87
CA PHE A 552 13.86 10.18 6.76
C PHE A 552 14.70 10.44 8.01
N HIS A 553 15.35 9.40 8.49
CA HIS A 553 16.34 9.47 9.57
C HIS A 553 17.68 9.02 9.03
N ASN A 554 18.67 9.89 9.10
CA ASN A 554 20.00 9.64 8.55
C ASN A 554 19.98 9.17 7.08
N GLY A 555 19.10 9.77 6.27
CA GLY A 555 18.91 9.46 4.85
C GLY A 555 18.10 8.20 4.56
N ILE A 556 17.67 7.46 5.57
CA ILE A 556 16.86 6.24 5.44
C ILE A 556 15.38 6.55 5.68
N LEU A 557 14.50 6.10 4.79
CA LEU A 557 13.05 6.30 4.91
C LEU A 557 12.50 5.54 6.12
N ILE A 558 11.98 6.28 7.10
CA ILE A 558 11.39 5.73 8.32
C ILE A 558 9.87 5.80 8.37
N HIS A 559 9.26 6.76 7.69
CA HIS A 559 7.82 6.87 7.49
C HIS A 559 7.53 7.20 6.03
N ASN A 560 6.55 6.54 5.45
CA ASN A 560 6.10 6.79 4.08
C ASN A 560 4.60 7.04 4.08
N ASP A 561 4.21 8.30 3.92
CA ASP A 561 2.81 8.74 3.90
C ASP A 561 2.01 8.20 5.09
N THR A 562 2.61 8.27 6.28
CA THR A 562 2.04 7.71 7.51
C THR A 562 0.99 8.66 8.08
N TRP A 563 -0.21 8.14 8.31
CA TRP A 563 -1.30 8.88 8.93
C TRP A 563 -1.12 8.95 10.44
N VAL A 564 -1.23 10.14 11.00
CA VAL A 564 -1.17 10.36 12.45
C VAL A 564 -2.60 10.43 12.99
N TYR A 565 -2.92 9.69 14.04
CA TYR A 565 -4.30 9.51 14.50
C TYR A 565 -4.75 10.45 15.61
N GLY A 566 -3.93 11.38 16.03
CA GLY A 566 -4.23 12.37 17.05
C GLY A 566 -2.99 13.05 17.59
N GLU A 567 -3.20 14.03 18.48
CA GLU A 567 -2.12 14.71 19.18
C GLU A 567 -1.47 13.79 20.22
N VAL A 568 -0.25 14.10 20.65
CA VAL A 568 0.39 13.43 21.79
C VAL A 568 -0.48 13.62 23.03
N GLY A 569 -0.96 12.52 23.61
CA GLY A 569 -1.82 12.54 24.81
C GLY A 569 -3.31 12.63 24.55
N GLY A 570 -3.76 12.67 23.29
CA GLY A 570 -5.19 12.77 23.05
C GLY A 570 -5.65 12.75 21.60
N PRO A 571 -6.96 12.93 21.41
CA PRO A 571 -7.54 13.02 20.07
C PRO A 571 -7.16 14.33 19.40
N TYR A 572 -7.46 14.42 18.11
CA TYR A 572 -7.41 15.69 17.38
C TYR A 572 -8.29 16.75 18.06
N LYS A 573 -7.75 17.96 18.12
CA LYS A 573 -8.51 19.17 18.42
C LYS A 573 -8.44 20.08 17.21
N LYS A 574 -9.57 20.68 16.78
CA LYS A 574 -9.57 21.59 15.63
C LYS A 574 -8.57 22.72 15.84
N HIS A 575 -7.69 22.92 14.87
CA HIS A 575 -6.70 23.98 14.85
C HIS A 575 -6.35 24.39 13.42
N GLY A 576 -5.75 25.56 13.25
CA GLY A 576 -5.11 25.99 12.03
C GLY A 576 -3.61 25.67 12.02
N LYS A 577 -2.81 26.49 11.34
CA LYS A 577 -1.34 26.44 11.44
C LYS A 577 -0.91 26.63 12.90
N ARG A 578 0.11 25.90 13.33
CA ARG A 578 0.71 25.99 14.68
C ARG A 578 2.23 25.98 14.60
N PRO A 579 2.94 26.48 15.64
CA PRO A 579 4.39 26.45 15.70
C PRO A 579 4.98 25.04 15.61
N LEU A 580 6.20 24.92 15.11
CA LEU A 580 7.07 23.79 15.40
C LEU A 580 7.61 23.94 16.84
N MET A 581 7.68 22.85 17.60
CA MET A 581 8.19 22.90 18.98
C MET A 581 9.25 21.81 19.19
N ILE A 582 10.30 22.17 19.92
CA ILE A 582 11.32 21.23 20.42
C ILE A 582 11.10 21.05 21.93
N GLN A 583 11.09 19.80 22.35
CA GLN A 583 10.82 19.45 23.73
C GLN A 583 12.10 19.53 24.61
N ASP A 584 11.98 20.12 25.79
CA ASP A 584 12.89 19.92 26.91
C ASP A 584 12.43 18.67 27.69
N HIS A 585 13.21 17.60 27.62
CA HIS A 585 12.91 16.36 28.33
C HIS A 585 14.01 16.04 29.35
N LYS A 586 13.66 15.33 30.43
CA LYS A 586 14.61 14.83 31.42
C LYS A 586 15.59 13.85 30.77
N GLY A 587 16.82 13.80 31.26
CA GLY A 587 17.83 12.88 30.78
C GLY A 587 19.09 13.60 30.31
N THR A 588 19.95 12.92 29.53
CA THR A 588 21.12 13.52 28.91
C THR A 588 20.73 14.55 27.85
N GLY A 589 21.60 15.51 27.59
CA GLY A 589 21.35 16.60 26.66
C GLY A 589 21.22 16.15 25.21
N VAL A 590 20.49 16.96 24.44
CA VAL A 590 20.40 16.87 22.99
C VAL A 590 20.70 18.24 22.41
N SER A 591 21.63 18.31 21.46
CA SER A 591 21.96 19.54 20.74
C SER A 591 21.38 19.49 19.33
N PHE A 592 20.99 20.64 18.80
CA PHE A 592 20.41 20.80 17.47
C PHE A 592 21.24 21.76 16.61
N ARG A 593 21.21 21.58 15.30
CA ARG A 593 21.79 22.53 14.34
C ARG A 593 21.11 22.37 12.96
N ASN A 594 21.42 23.25 12.03
CA ASN A 594 20.95 23.20 10.64
C ASN A 594 19.43 22.99 10.52
N LEU A 595 18.68 23.79 11.30
CA LEU A 595 17.22 23.74 11.30
C LEU A 595 16.67 24.71 10.25
N TRP A 596 15.86 24.20 9.34
CA TRP A 596 15.18 25.03 8.36
C TRP A 596 13.82 24.44 7.95
N ILE A 597 12.93 25.31 7.48
CA ILE A 597 11.57 24.97 7.05
C ILE A 597 11.28 25.60 5.69
N ILE A 598 10.69 24.81 4.78
CA ILE A 598 10.03 25.31 3.58
C ILE A 598 8.53 25.19 3.83
N GLU A 599 7.84 26.33 3.92
CA GLU A 599 6.40 26.39 4.13
C GLU A 599 5.65 26.13 2.82
N ASP A 600 4.39 25.65 2.95
CA ASP A 600 3.51 25.31 1.85
C ASP A 600 4.19 24.39 0.80
N PHE A 601 5.16 23.60 1.26
CA PHE A 601 5.88 22.66 0.43
C PHE A 601 4.90 21.60 -0.10
N PRO A 602 4.83 21.38 -1.42
CA PRO A 602 3.92 20.39 -1.97
C PRO A 602 4.23 19.01 -1.40
N TYR A 603 3.23 18.37 -0.82
CA TYR A 603 3.37 17.00 -0.31
C TYR A 603 3.37 16.01 -1.47
N ASP A 604 4.38 16.15 -2.32
CA ASP A 604 4.62 15.31 -3.49
C ASP A 604 6.06 14.83 -3.47
N LEU A 605 6.25 13.54 -3.19
CA LEU A 605 7.57 12.89 -3.17
C LEU A 605 8.24 12.84 -4.56
N ASN A 606 7.53 13.22 -5.61
CA ASN A 606 7.99 13.21 -7.00
C ASN A 606 8.68 14.50 -7.44
N LEU A 607 8.64 15.55 -6.62
CA LEU A 607 9.25 16.83 -6.97
C LEU A 607 10.77 16.71 -7.19
N PRO A 608 11.32 17.39 -8.23
CA PRO A 608 12.75 17.39 -8.51
C PRO A 608 13.61 17.85 -7.33
N ALA A 609 13.14 18.83 -6.56
CA ALA A 609 13.83 19.34 -5.37
C ALA A 609 14.01 18.24 -4.30
N PHE A 610 13.05 17.35 -4.15
CA PHE A 610 13.12 16.23 -3.22
C PHE A 610 14.05 15.12 -3.74
N ARG A 611 14.02 14.85 -5.06
CA ARG A 611 14.86 13.83 -5.71
C ARG A 611 16.35 14.13 -5.64
N ASN A 612 16.74 15.40 -5.66
CA ASN A 612 18.14 15.83 -5.68
C ASN A 612 18.76 15.92 -4.28
N THR A 613 17.96 15.95 -3.24
CA THR A 613 18.41 16.18 -1.87
C THR A 613 18.82 14.89 -1.14
N PHE A 614 18.28 13.72 -1.56
CA PHE A 614 18.69 12.45 -0.99
C PHE A 614 19.62 11.72 -1.95
N PRO A 615 20.87 11.47 -1.56
CA PRO A 615 21.73 10.60 -2.33
C PRO A 615 21.04 9.22 -2.38
N ARG A 616 20.82 8.72 -3.59
CA ARG A 616 20.33 7.36 -3.79
C ARG A 616 21.30 6.43 -3.10
N SER A 617 20.80 5.57 -2.21
CA SER A 617 21.63 4.49 -1.69
C SER A 617 22.18 3.73 -2.90
N SER A 618 23.47 3.77 -3.10
CA SER A 618 24.16 2.75 -3.88
C SER A 618 23.92 1.46 -3.09
N ALA A 619 22.95 0.67 -3.49
CA ALA A 619 22.82 -0.71 -3.04
C ALA A 619 23.94 -1.50 -3.71
N SER A 620 25.14 -1.35 -3.20
CA SER A 620 26.21 -2.32 -3.34
C SER A 620 26.49 -2.83 -1.93
N SER A 621 26.27 -4.13 -1.75
CA SER A 621 26.48 -4.93 -0.53
C SER A 621 25.41 -4.77 0.58
N ILE A 622 24.35 -5.54 0.54
CA ILE A 622 24.11 -6.69 1.45
C ILE A 622 23.16 -7.64 0.73
#